data_20f50e0e549d15752e9a56e48727147f
#
_entry.id   20f50e0e549d15752e9a56e48727147f
#
_cell.length_a   1.000
_cell.length_b   1.000
_cell.length_c   1.000
_cell.angle_alpha   90.00
_cell.angle_beta   90.00
_cell.angle_gamma   90.00
#
_symmetry.space_group_name_H-M   'P 1'
#
loop_
_entity.id
_entity.type
_entity.pdbx_description
1 polymer ?
#
loop_
_entity_poly.entity_id
_entity_poly.type
_entity_poly.pdbx_seq_one_letter_code
_entity_poly.pdbx_strand_id
1 'polypeptide(L)'
;NKLTNQSIADLPGKGNLQATNNVENTAKSANKKNLDDLETVSMMELYDTAYPPKLPIVDGLLYNGTYLFVGSPKIGKSFFMAQIGYHISKGIPLWGFSVRQGTVLYLALEDDYARLQKRLSQMFGMEGSENFYFATKSKSLNDGLERQLVTFVTEHKDARLIIIDTLQKVREVGGDKFSYA
;
A
#
# COMPACT_ATOMS: atom_id res chain seq x y z
N ASN A 1 -53.42 28.30 26.88
CA ASN A 1 -53.72 27.86 28.28
C ASN A 1 -52.47 27.17 28.81
N LYS A 2 -51.64 27.93 29.49
CA LYS A 2 -51.53 28.11 30.93
C LYS A 2 -51.06 26.87 31.67
N LEU A 3 -49.77 26.96 32.11
CA LEU A 3 -49.31 26.88 33.50
C LEU A 3 -49.25 25.44 34.03
N THR A 4 -48.26 25.00 34.78
CA THR A 4 -47.47 25.64 35.87
C THR A 4 -46.25 24.76 36.21
N ASN A 5 -45.19 25.47 36.66
CA ASN A 5 -44.10 24.96 37.47
C ASN A 5 -44.57 24.31 38.77
N GLN A 6 -43.85 23.31 39.25
CA GLN A 6 -43.59 23.18 40.69
C GLN A 6 -42.30 22.42 40.93
N SER A 7 -41.36 23.15 41.54
CA SER A 7 -40.21 22.71 42.28
C SER A 7 -40.65 22.25 43.67
N ILE A 8 -39.97 21.25 44.25
CA ILE A 8 -39.67 21.20 45.71
C ILE A 8 -38.56 20.21 45.96
N ALA A 9 -37.53 20.71 46.64
CA ALA A 9 -36.48 20.00 47.30
C ALA A 9 -36.99 19.26 48.53
N ASP A 10 -36.30 18.17 48.92
CA ASP A 10 -35.74 18.02 50.27
C ASP A 10 -34.91 16.72 50.39
N LEU A 11 -33.72 16.83 50.98
CA LEU A 11 -32.77 15.82 51.46
C LEU A 11 -33.26 15.24 52.83
N PRO A 12 -32.72 14.15 53.42
CA PRO A 12 -31.29 13.87 53.61
C PRO A 12 -30.89 12.39 53.66
N GLY A 13 -29.59 12.11 53.63
CA GLY A 13 -29.07 10.79 54.00
C GLY A 13 -27.58 10.59 53.67
N LYS A 14 -26.71 10.98 54.62
CA LYS A 14 -25.28 10.72 54.59
C LYS A 14 -25.01 9.20 54.65
N GLY A 15 -24.29 8.66 53.73
CA GLY A 15 -23.67 7.34 53.76
C GLY A 15 -22.29 7.40 53.13
N ASN A 16 -21.28 7.50 53.96
CA ASN A 16 -19.88 7.52 53.64
C ASN A 16 -19.46 6.10 53.20
N LEU A 17 -19.13 5.89 51.95
CA LEU A 17 -18.41 4.71 51.48
C LEU A 17 -17.24 5.16 50.65
N GLN A 18 -16.04 5.06 51.24
CA GLN A 18 -14.78 5.14 50.58
C GLN A 18 -14.69 4.03 49.52
N ALA A 19 -14.77 4.37 48.28
CA ALA A 19 -14.35 3.50 47.16
C ALA A 19 -12.92 3.89 46.83
N THR A 20 -12.03 3.00 47.19
CA THR A 20 -10.60 3.03 46.85
C THR A 20 -10.41 3.05 45.33
N ASN A 21 -9.82 4.13 44.84
CA ASN A 21 -9.34 4.24 43.46
C ASN A 21 -8.11 3.34 43.30
N ASN A 22 -8.32 2.13 42.80
CA ASN A 22 -7.30 1.34 42.10
C ASN A 22 -7.55 1.45 40.61
N VAL A 23 -7.13 2.53 40.02
CA VAL A 23 -6.87 2.60 38.59
C VAL A 23 -5.49 1.97 38.40
N GLU A 24 -5.47 0.68 38.21
CA GLU A 24 -4.28 0.01 37.71
C GLU A 24 -3.98 0.52 36.31
N ASN A 25 -2.92 1.30 36.23
CA ASN A 25 -2.21 1.67 35.01
C ASN A 25 -1.67 0.39 34.34
N THR A 26 -2.46 -0.26 33.50
CA THR A 26 -1.93 -1.15 32.47
C THR A 26 -1.38 -0.29 31.33
N ALA A 27 -0.24 0.35 31.58
CA ALA A 27 0.65 0.80 30.54
C ALA A 27 1.08 -0.48 29.77
N LYS A 28 0.42 -0.75 28.65
CA LYS A 28 0.88 -1.76 27.69
C LYS A 28 2.26 -1.32 27.21
N SER A 29 3.28 -1.97 27.76
CA SER A 29 4.64 -1.97 27.25
C SER A 29 4.56 -2.25 25.76
N ALA A 30 4.88 -1.26 24.93
CA ALA A 30 5.12 -1.47 23.52
C ALA A 30 6.38 -2.31 23.40
N ASN A 31 6.20 -3.61 23.40
CA ASN A 31 7.26 -4.57 23.09
C ASN A 31 7.84 -4.15 21.71
N LYS A 32 9.09 -3.73 21.72
CA LYS A 32 9.90 -3.61 20.52
C LYS A 32 9.95 -5.02 19.89
N LYS A 33 9.07 -5.30 18.93
CA LYS A 33 9.09 -6.54 18.14
C LYS A 33 10.48 -6.63 17.51
N ASN A 34 11.26 -7.64 17.86
CA ASN A 34 12.46 -7.97 17.12
C ASN A 34 12.05 -8.33 15.70
N LEU A 35 12.75 -7.79 14.72
CA LEU A 35 12.53 -8.07 13.29
C LEU A 35 12.70 -9.56 12.94
N ASP A 36 13.30 -10.34 13.85
CA ASP A 36 13.57 -11.77 13.69
C ASP A 36 12.43 -12.66 14.24
N ASP A 37 11.42 -12.07 14.90
CA ASP A 37 10.31 -12.84 15.46
C ASP A 37 9.21 -13.03 14.41
N LEU A 38 8.86 -14.30 14.16
CA LEU A 38 7.74 -14.65 13.29
C LEU A 38 6.41 -14.22 13.95
N GLU A 39 5.66 -13.36 13.28
CA GLU A 39 4.33 -12.96 13.73
C GLU A 39 3.33 -14.09 13.50
N THR A 40 2.88 -14.71 14.58
CA THR A 40 1.93 -15.83 14.52
C THR A 40 0.64 -15.52 15.27
N VAL A 41 -0.45 -16.04 14.76
CA VAL A 41 -1.75 -16.04 15.44
C VAL A 41 -2.28 -17.46 15.50
N SER A 42 -3.02 -17.81 16.56
CA SER A 42 -3.65 -19.10 16.66
C SER A 42 -4.87 -19.21 15.73
N MET A 43 -5.31 -20.44 15.44
CA MET A 43 -6.52 -20.67 14.65
C MET A 43 -7.77 -20.07 15.32
N MET A 44 -7.83 -20.07 16.65
CA MET A 44 -8.93 -19.47 17.39
C MET A 44 -8.96 -17.95 17.22
N GLU A 45 -7.80 -17.29 17.34
CA GLU A 45 -7.69 -15.84 17.08
C GLU A 45 -8.07 -15.47 15.66
N LEU A 46 -7.71 -16.31 14.66
CA LEU A 46 -8.12 -16.10 13.27
C LEU A 46 -9.64 -16.14 13.09
N TYR A 47 -10.34 -17.03 13.80
CA TYR A 47 -11.79 -17.15 13.72
C TYR A 47 -12.51 -16.02 14.46
N ASP A 48 -11.96 -15.56 15.57
CA ASP A 48 -12.55 -14.51 16.41
C ASP A 48 -12.22 -13.10 15.91
N THR A 49 -11.26 -12.97 14.97
CA THR A 49 -10.81 -11.66 14.46
C THR A 49 -11.55 -11.28 13.17
N ALA A 50 -12.23 -10.14 13.20
CA ALA A 50 -12.81 -9.56 12.00
C ALA A 50 -11.73 -8.87 11.16
N TYR A 51 -11.35 -9.46 10.03
CA TYR A 51 -10.42 -8.86 9.09
C TYR A 51 -11.19 -7.99 8.08
N PRO A 52 -10.79 -6.72 7.88
CA PRO A 52 -11.43 -5.88 6.88
C PRO A 52 -11.19 -6.43 5.48
N PRO A 53 -12.18 -6.32 4.56
CA PRO A 53 -12.01 -6.76 3.18
C PRO A 53 -10.89 -5.96 2.49
N LYS A 54 -10.08 -6.64 1.69
CA LYS A 54 -9.06 -5.99 0.87
C LYS A 54 -9.75 -5.20 -0.24
N LEU A 55 -9.62 -3.88 -0.21
CA LEU A 55 -10.15 -3.03 -1.28
C LEU A 55 -9.33 -3.23 -2.56
N PRO A 56 -9.99 -3.37 -3.73
CA PRO A 56 -9.30 -3.48 -5.01
C PRO A 56 -8.60 -2.15 -5.35
N ILE A 57 -7.51 -2.26 -6.11
CA ILE A 57 -6.84 -1.13 -6.78
C ILE A 57 -7.52 -0.93 -8.16
N VAL A 58 -7.73 -2.03 -8.87
CA VAL A 58 -8.59 -2.10 -10.06
C VAL A 58 -9.65 -3.16 -9.77
N ASP A 59 -10.91 -2.79 -9.78
CA ASP A 59 -12.00 -3.66 -9.36
C ASP A 59 -12.04 -4.94 -10.20
N GLY A 60 -12.22 -6.10 -9.53
CA GLY A 60 -12.22 -7.40 -10.18
C GLY A 60 -10.90 -7.85 -10.84
N LEU A 61 -9.85 -6.98 -10.88
CA LEU A 61 -8.60 -7.28 -11.57
C LEU A 61 -7.37 -7.25 -10.66
N LEU A 62 -7.20 -6.20 -9.84
CA LEU A 62 -5.98 -5.98 -9.07
C LEU A 62 -6.30 -5.59 -7.62
N TYR A 63 -5.86 -6.41 -6.68
CA TYR A 63 -5.99 -6.19 -5.25
C TYR A 63 -4.63 -5.88 -4.60
N ASN A 64 -4.63 -5.53 -3.32
CA ASN A 64 -3.39 -5.39 -2.56
C ASN A 64 -2.65 -6.73 -2.48
N GLY A 65 -1.38 -6.74 -2.85
CA GLY A 65 -0.54 -7.92 -2.85
C GLY A 65 0.68 -7.77 -3.74
N THR A 66 1.49 -8.83 -3.82
CA THR A 66 2.64 -8.92 -4.72
C THR A 66 2.29 -9.85 -5.86
N TYR A 67 2.53 -9.39 -7.09
CA TYR A 67 2.22 -10.12 -8.31
C TYR A 67 3.46 -10.27 -9.18
N LEU A 68 3.59 -11.41 -9.83
CA LEU A 68 4.60 -11.66 -10.83
C LEU A 68 3.93 -11.75 -12.20
N PHE A 69 4.20 -10.76 -13.06
CA PHE A 69 3.68 -10.73 -14.43
C PHE A 69 4.71 -11.31 -15.42
N VAL A 70 4.43 -12.48 -15.94
CA VAL A 70 5.36 -13.27 -16.75
C VAL A 70 4.86 -13.40 -18.18
N GLY A 71 5.78 -13.50 -19.14
CA GLY A 71 5.47 -13.72 -20.54
C GLY A 71 6.71 -13.59 -21.41
N SER A 72 6.61 -14.06 -22.65
CA SER A 72 7.69 -14.02 -23.65
C SER A 72 8.21 -12.59 -23.88
N PRO A 73 9.48 -12.40 -24.27
CA PRO A 73 9.97 -11.11 -24.70
C PRO A 73 9.11 -10.49 -25.81
N LYS A 74 9.02 -9.15 -25.82
CA LYS A 74 8.32 -8.37 -26.86
C LYS A 74 6.79 -8.59 -26.99
N ILE A 75 6.15 -9.30 -26.05
CA ILE A 75 4.68 -9.49 -26.05
C ILE A 75 3.90 -8.24 -25.56
N GLY A 76 4.58 -7.15 -25.21
CA GLY A 76 3.91 -5.91 -24.77
C GLY A 76 3.75 -5.75 -23.26
N LYS A 77 4.47 -6.53 -22.43
CA LYS A 77 4.38 -6.45 -20.97
C LYS A 77 4.55 -5.02 -20.41
N SER A 78 5.59 -4.32 -20.85
CA SER A 78 5.88 -2.94 -20.40
C SER A 78 4.79 -1.95 -20.84
N PHE A 79 4.19 -2.14 -22.02
CA PHE A 79 3.04 -1.34 -22.46
C PHE A 79 1.81 -1.60 -21.58
N PHE A 80 1.54 -2.86 -21.28
CA PHE A 80 0.44 -3.25 -20.41
C PHE A 80 0.62 -2.67 -18.98
N MET A 81 1.82 -2.77 -18.41
CA MET A 81 2.11 -2.19 -17.10
C MET A 81 2.00 -0.66 -17.10
N ALA A 82 2.47 0.03 -18.16
CA ALA A 82 2.30 1.46 -18.31
C ALA A 82 0.83 1.86 -18.41
N GLN A 83 0.00 1.07 -19.13
CA GLN A 83 -1.45 1.29 -19.24
C GLN A 83 -2.11 1.22 -17.85
N ILE A 84 -1.85 0.16 -17.08
CA ILE A 84 -2.38 0.01 -15.72
C ILE A 84 -1.94 1.18 -14.83
N GLY A 85 -0.65 1.51 -14.83
CA GLY A 85 -0.09 2.60 -14.04
C GLY A 85 -0.72 3.95 -14.37
N TYR A 86 -0.90 4.25 -15.65
CA TYR A 86 -1.53 5.48 -16.10
C TYR A 86 -2.98 5.61 -15.60
N HIS A 87 -3.78 4.56 -15.78
CA HIS A 87 -5.18 4.57 -15.34
C HIS A 87 -5.30 4.71 -13.81
N ILE A 88 -4.44 4.03 -13.04
CA ILE A 88 -4.41 4.18 -11.58
C ILE A 88 -4.01 5.60 -11.18
N SER A 89 -2.98 6.16 -11.80
CA SER A 89 -2.50 7.50 -11.47
C SER A 89 -3.50 8.62 -11.80
N LYS A 90 -4.30 8.43 -12.84
CA LYS A 90 -5.35 9.37 -13.26
C LYS A 90 -6.70 9.11 -12.59
N GLY A 91 -6.93 7.93 -12.00
CA GLY A 91 -8.23 7.53 -11.45
C GLY A 91 -9.30 7.29 -12.52
N ILE A 92 -8.90 6.95 -13.74
CA ILE A 92 -9.82 6.69 -14.86
C ILE A 92 -10.06 5.18 -15.03
N PRO A 93 -11.28 4.75 -15.38
CA PRO A 93 -11.57 3.33 -15.53
C PRO A 93 -10.64 2.62 -16.50
N LEU A 94 -10.19 1.42 -16.15
CA LEU A 94 -9.37 0.55 -17.00
C LEU A 94 -10.26 -0.53 -17.62
N TRP A 95 -10.48 -0.47 -18.93
CA TRP A 95 -11.36 -1.41 -19.67
C TRP A 95 -12.76 -1.59 -19.08
N GLY A 96 -13.32 -0.53 -18.50
CA GLY A 96 -14.61 -0.57 -17.81
C GLY A 96 -14.56 -0.95 -16.34
N PHE A 97 -13.42 -1.38 -15.82
CA PHE A 97 -13.24 -1.64 -14.39
C PHE A 97 -12.96 -0.33 -13.64
N SER A 98 -13.62 -0.16 -12.51
CA SER A 98 -13.37 0.97 -11.61
C SER A 98 -11.95 0.94 -11.06
N VAL A 99 -11.33 2.12 -10.94
CA VAL A 99 -9.95 2.25 -10.49
C VAL A 99 -9.90 3.11 -9.24
N ARG A 100 -9.15 2.67 -8.24
CA ARG A 100 -8.82 3.47 -7.06
C ARG A 100 -7.59 4.33 -7.37
N GLN A 101 -7.81 5.63 -7.53
CA GLN A 101 -6.73 6.58 -7.81
C GLN A 101 -5.64 6.58 -6.71
N GLY A 102 -4.42 6.84 -7.13
CA GLY A 102 -3.28 7.09 -6.25
C GLY A 102 -1.96 7.10 -6.99
N THR A 103 -0.91 7.35 -6.24
CA THR A 103 0.44 7.46 -6.79
C THR A 103 0.97 6.10 -7.25
N VAL A 104 1.63 6.11 -8.42
CA VAL A 104 2.26 4.94 -9.04
C VAL A 104 3.74 5.20 -9.24
N LEU A 105 4.59 4.25 -8.84
CA LEU A 105 6.01 4.23 -9.16
C LEU A 105 6.29 3.15 -10.22
N TYR A 106 7.00 3.52 -11.29
CA TYR A 106 7.45 2.59 -12.32
C TYR A 106 8.97 2.59 -12.42
N LEU A 107 9.61 1.54 -11.95
CA LEU A 107 11.04 1.28 -12.15
C LEU A 107 11.23 0.65 -13.52
N ALA A 108 11.50 1.49 -14.53
CA ALA A 108 11.73 1.07 -15.94
C ALA A 108 13.23 0.84 -16.18
N LEU A 109 13.77 -0.24 -15.62
CA LEU A 109 15.21 -0.46 -15.48
C LEU A 109 15.91 -0.93 -16.76
N GLU A 110 15.16 -1.18 -17.82
CA GLU A 110 15.68 -1.49 -19.16
C GLU A 110 15.52 -0.33 -20.15
N ASP A 111 14.98 0.81 -19.68
CA ASP A 111 14.75 1.98 -20.48
C ASP A 111 15.63 3.17 -20.08
N ASP A 112 15.66 4.18 -20.95
CA ASP A 112 16.08 5.53 -20.65
C ASP A 112 14.88 6.49 -20.71
N TYR A 113 15.05 7.71 -20.19
CA TYR A 113 13.96 8.68 -20.15
C TYR A 113 13.47 9.13 -21.54
N ALA A 114 14.33 9.18 -22.55
CA ALA A 114 13.92 9.58 -23.90
C ALA A 114 13.02 8.50 -24.55
N ARG A 115 13.37 7.24 -24.38
CA ARG A 115 12.55 6.11 -24.85
C ARG A 115 11.23 6.03 -24.10
N LEU A 116 11.24 6.23 -22.78
CA LEU A 116 10.03 6.32 -21.96
C LEU A 116 9.12 7.44 -22.42
N GLN A 117 9.65 8.65 -22.58
CA GLN A 117 8.89 9.82 -23.05
C GLN A 117 8.22 9.53 -24.39
N LYS A 118 8.99 9.02 -25.36
CA LYS A 118 8.46 8.67 -26.69
C LYS A 118 7.34 7.64 -26.61
N ARG A 119 7.54 6.57 -25.81
CA ARG A 119 6.54 5.51 -25.63
C ARG A 119 5.27 6.03 -24.98
N LEU A 120 5.42 6.77 -23.87
CA LEU A 120 4.27 7.30 -23.14
C LEU A 120 3.48 8.33 -23.95
N SER A 121 4.16 9.20 -24.72
CA SER A 121 3.47 10.14 -25.61
C SER A 121 2.73 9.45 -26.75
N GLN A 122 3.24 8.33 -27.26
CA GLN A 122 2.53 7.51 -28.24
C GLN A 122 1.31 6.79 -27.66
N MET A 123 1.35 6.40 -26.38
CA MET A 123 0.26 5.71 -25.72
C MET A 123 -0.85 6.66 -25.23
N PHE A 124 -0.47 7.80 -24.67
CA PHE A 124 -1.36 8.68 -23.91
C PHE A 124 -1.44 10.11 -24.45
N GLY A 125 -0.74 10.39 -25.54
CA GLY A 125 -0.66 11.75 -26.08
C GLY A 125 0.10 12.69 -25.15
N MET A 126 -0.38 13.94 -25.04
CA MET A 126 0.24 14.97 -24.20
C MET A 126 -0.34 15.04 -22.77
N GLU A 127 -1.29 14.19 -22.45
CA GLU A 127 -1.93 14.18 -21.13
C GLU A 127 -1.11 13.39 -20.11
N GLY A 128 -0.18 14.05 -19.43
CA GLY A 128 0.58 13.47 -18.33
C GLY A 128 -0.25 13.25 -17.07
N SER A 129 0.35 12.60 -16.09
CA SER A 129 -0.16 12.47 -14.73
C SER A 129 0.93 12.85 -13.74
N GLU A 130 0.61 13.73 -12.80
CA GLU A 130 1.52 14.13 -11.70
C GLU A 130 1.73 13.02 -10.68
N ASN A 131 0.83 12.04 -10.67
CA ASN A 131 0.88 10.89 -9.75
C ASN A 131 1.55 9.64 -10.38
N PHE A 132 2.20 9.78 -11.54
CA PHE A 132 2.90 8.69 -12.20
C PHE A 132 4.40 8.96 -12.29
N TYR A 133 5.16 8.30 -11.43
CA TYR A 133 6.60 8.50 -11.27
C TYR A 133 7.40 7.41 -11.96
N PHE A 134 8.54 7.77 -12.53
CA PHE A 134 9.43 6.86 -13.25
C PHE A 134 10.84 6.95 -12.72
N ALA A 135 11.51 5.79 -12.61
CA ALA A 135 12.94 5.72 -12.38
C ALA A 135 13.57 4.71 -13.34
N THR A 136 14.69 5.07 -13.95
CA THR A 136 15.45 4.21 -14.88
C THR A 136 16.64 3.54 -14.19
N LYS A 137 16.86 3.85 -12.92
CA LYS A 137 17.91 3.27 -12.08
C LYS A 137 17.37 3.03 -10.69
N SER A 138 17.80 1.94 -10.08
CA SER A 138 17.54 1.61 -8.68
C SER A 138 18.73 0.86 -8.09
N LYS A 139 18.73 0.69 -6.77
CA LYS A 139 19.58 -0.29 -6.09
C LYS A 139 19.06 -1.69 -6.32
N SER A 140 19.90 -2.71 -6.03
CA SER A 140 19.48 -4.11 -6.02
C SER A 140 18.71 -4.44 -4.73
N LEU A 141 18.06 -5.61 -4.69
CA LEU A 141 17.31 -6.09 -3.53
C LEU A 141 18.17 -6.13 -2.26
N ASN A 142 19.41 -6.59 -2.36
CA ASN A 142 20.31 -6.71 -1.21
C ASN A 142 21.12 -5.44 -0.91
N ASP A 143 21.12 -4.45 -1.82
CA ASP A 143 21.88 -3.20 -1.70
C ASP A 143 21.02 -1.98 -1.32
N GLY A 144 19.77 -2.19 -0.92
CA GLY A 144 18.92 -1.16 -0.37
C GLY A 144 17.78 -0.66 -1.26
N LEU A 145 17.33 -1.46 -2.24
CA LEU A 145 16.10 -1.19 -2.98
C LEU A 145 14.91 -1.03 -2.02
N GLU A 146 14.82 -1.88 -0.99
CA GLU A 146 13.77 -1.79 0.01
C GLU A 146 13.70 -0.38 0.63
N ARG A 147 14.85 0.16 1.06
CA ARG A 147 14.91 1.52 1.63
C ARG A 147 14.43 2.59 0.65
N GLN A 148 14.79 2.47 -0.64
CA GLN A 148 14.31 3.39 -1.67
C GLN A 148 12.78 3.34 -1.81
N LEU A 149 12.22 2.12 -1.82
CA LEU A 149 10.77 1.93 -1.92
C LEU A 149 10.03 2.43 -0.67
N VAL A 150 10.55 2.13 0.53
CA VAL A 150 9.99 2.63 1.79
C VAL A 150 10.01 4.15 1.84
N THR A 151 11.11 4.79 1.42
CA THR A 151 11.20 6.25 1.35
C THR A 151 10.12 6.81 0.42
N PHE A 152 10.02 6.28 -0.80
CA PHE A 152 9.00 6.70 -1.77
C PHE A 152 7.58 6.58 -1.21
N VAL A 153 7.21 5.43 -0.62
CA VAL A 153 5.87 5.21 -0.04
C VAL A 153 5.62 6.10 1.18
N THR A 154 6.68 6.46 1.90
CA THR A 154 6.57 7.38 3.04
C THR A 154 6.28 8.81 2.60
N GLU A 155 6.86 9.24 1.49
CA GLU A 155 6.63 10.54 0.87
C GLU A 155 5.26 10.60 0.13
N HIS A 156 4.81 9.49 -0.43
CA HIS A 156 3.55 9.35 -1.18
C HIS A 156 2.56 8.43 -0.44
N LYS A 157 1.84 8.98 0.53
CA LYS A 157 0.90 8.22 1.39
C LYS A 157 -0.28 7.60 0.63
N ASP A 158 -0.57 8.10 -0.54
CA ASP A 158 -1.58 7.61 -1.47
C ASP A 158 -1.02 6.61 -2.49
N ALA A 159 0.23 6.16 -2.35
CA ALA A 159 0.83 5.15 -3.24
C ALA A 159 -0.04 3.88 -3.33
N ARG A 160 -0.29 3.43 -4.56
CA ARG A 160 -1.16 2.29 -4.87
C ARG A 160 -0.45 1.17 -5.59
N LEU A 161 0.53 1.50 -6.41
CA LEU A 161 1.21 0.51 -7.24
C LEU A 161 2.69 0.85 -7.40
N ILE A 162 3.52 -0.17 -7.24
CA ILE A 162 4.94 -0.14 -7.61
C ILE A 162 5.14 -1.20 -8.70
N ILE A 163 5.67 -0.79 -9.83
CA ILE A 163 5.99 -1.65 -10.96
C ILE A 163 7.52 -1.76 -11.06
N ILE A 164 8.06 -2.97 -11.13
CA ILE A 164 9.48 -3.24 -11.34
C ILE A 164 9.65 -3.96 -12.67
N ASP A 165 10.18 -3.27 -13.67
CA ASP A 165 10.39 -3.78 -15.03
C ASP A 165 11.90 -3.66 -15.38
N THR A 166 12.70 -4.72 -15.23
CA THR A 166 12.32 -6.07 -14.87
C THR A 166 12.90 -6.50 -13.53
N LEU A 167 12.32 -7.56 -12.93
CA LEU A 167 12.84 -8.17 -11.71
C LEU A 167 14.32 -8.60 -11.84
N GLN A 168 14.76 -9.02 -13.02
CA GLN A 168 16.15 -9.41 -13.27
C GLN A 168 17.14 -8.28 -12.97
N LYS A 169 16.78 -7.02 -13.19
CA LYS A 169 17.65 -5.86 -12.98
C LYS A 169 17.85 -5.51 -11.49
N VAL A 170 16.96 -5.93 -10.63
CA VAL A 170 17.05 -5.69 -9.17
C VAL A 170 17.56 -6.90 -8.41
N ARG A 171 17.63 -8.08 -9.05
CA ARG A 171 18.29 -9.24 -8.46
C ARG A 171 19.79 -9.01 -8.49
N GLU A 172 20.48 -9.37 -7.39
CA GLU A 172 21.93 -9.42 -7.43
C GLU A 172 22.37 -10.45 -8.46
N VAL A 173 23.35 -10.05 -9.26
CA VAL A 173 24.20 -10.98 -9.96
C VAL A 173 25.20 -11.51 -8.92
N GLY A 174 24.72 -12.28 -7.96
CA GLY A 174 25.55 -13.09 -7.09
C GLY A 174 26.35 -14.01 -8.01
N GLY A 175 27.66 -14.04 -7.84
CA GLY A 175 28.61 -14.73 -8.69
C GLY A 175 28.49 -16.26 -8.67
N ASP A 176 27.33 -16.80 -9.03
CA ASP A 176 27.21 -18.17 -9.48
C ASP A 176 26.16 -18.21 -10.60
N LYS A 177 26.67 -18.53 -11.76
CA LYS A 177 25.90 -18.78 -12.98
C LYS A 177 24.92 -19.94 -12.73
N PHE A 178 23.72 -19.66 -12.27
CA PHE A 178 22.63 -20.60 -12.57
C PHE A 178 22.30 -20.48 -14.05
N SER A 179 23.10 -21.17 -14.86
CA SER A 179 22.76 -21.54 -16.23
C SER A 179 21.57 -22.48 -16.13
N TYR A 180 20.40 -22.00 -16.51
CA TYR A 180 19.32 -22.92 -16.85
C TYR A 180 19.70 -23.57 -18.20
N ALA A 181 20.12 -24.84 -18.15
CA ALA A 181 20.24 -25.70 -19.31
C ALA A 181 18.82 -26.04 -19.84
#